data_2a882f697591e50fcd1c3f06a7302b15
#
_entry.id   2a882f697591e50fcd1c3f06a7302b15
#
_cell.length_a   1.000
_cell.length_b   1.000
_cell.length_c   1.000
_cell.angle_alpha   90.00
_cell.angle_beta   90.00
_cell.angle_gamma   90.00
#
_symmetry.space_group_name_H-M   'P 1'
#
loop_
_entity.id
_entity.type
_entity.pdbx_description
1 polymer ?
#
loop_
_entity_poly.entity_id
_entity_poly.type
_entity_poly.pdbx_seq_one_letter_code
_entity_poly.pdbx_strand_id
1 'polypeptide(L)'
;MRAIILAAGAGLRLGQHTKDIPKALLDLNGKSILERQISLLREYGVNEIFVVTGYQREKHILKDIGYIFNSRYSETEQLASMMVARTKIFDDILVIFGDIVFDGQILQQILASDDDIAIAIDLDWEKSYNERPDNPKTLADKVLIDRKKILQISAKVKSLDMKNQQIGEFLGIIKLSPNGSKIIIKKYEELEKSHIGKFHDADSLERAKLVDILQELIDSKVDIFPISISGKWCEIDTPKDLERARKIFQNIDVE
;
A
#
# COMPACT_ATOMS: atom_id res chain seq x y z
N MET A 1 0.32 -17.99 3.75
CA MET A 1 0.43 -16.53 3.45
C MET A 1 -0.65 -15.76 4.19
N ARG A 2 -0.32 -14.58 4.71
CA ARG A 2 -1.24 -13.64 5.38
C ARG A 2 -1.34 -12.34 4.62
N ALA A 3 -2.42 -11.61 4.82
CA ALA A 3 -2.55 -10.23 4.36
C ALA A 3 -2.74 -9.27 5.54
N ILE A 4 -2.11 -8.11 5.46
CA ILE A 4 -2.29 -6.99 6.39
C ILE A 4 -2.76 -5.79 5.57
N ILE A 5 -4.00 -5.37 5.79
CA ILE A 5 -4.60 -4.23 5.09
C ILE A 5 -4.50 -3.01 5.99
N LEU A 6 -3.86 -1.95 5.52
CA LEU A 6 -3.70 -0.70 6.27
C LEU A 6 -4.90 0.23 6.00
N ALA A 7 -5.86 0.25 6.91
CA ALA A 7 -7.13 0.96 6.79
C ALA A 7 -7.38 1.95 7.95
N ALA A 8 -6.32 2.50 8.56
CA ALA A 8 -6.43 3.36 9.73
C ALA A 8 -6.78 4.83 9.41
N GLY A 9 -6.60 5.27 8.16
CA GLY A 9 -6.71 6.65 7.74
C GLY A 9 -8.14 7.19 7.67
N ALA A 10 -8.31 8.49 7.94
CA ALA A 10 -9.61 9.17 7.91
C ALA A 10 -10.09 9.56 6.49
N GLY A 11 -9.20 9.61 5.49
CA GLY A 11 -9.57 9.96 4.11
C GLY A 11 -10.10 11.39 3.93
N LEU A 12 -9.51 12.37 4.59
CA LEU A 12 -10.02 13.75 4.67
C LEU A 12 -10.28 14.42 3.30
N ARG A 13 -9.51 14.07 2.27
CA ARG A 13 -9.67 14.61 0.90
C ARG A 13 -10.99 14.19 0.23
N LEU A 14 -11.65 13.15 0.74
CA LEU A 14 -12.96 12.69 0.26
C LEU A 14 -14.15 13.49 0.86
N GLY A 15 -13.88 14.39 1.81
CA GLY A 15 -14.86 15.32 2.36
C GLY A 15 -16.07 14.61 2.98
N GLN A 16 -17.27 14.88 2.45
CA GLN A 16 -18.52 14.32 2.99
C GLN A 16 -18.61 12.79 2.86
N HIS A 17 -17.90 12.19 1.90
CA HIS A 17 -17.93 10.74 1.70
C HIS A 17 -17.33 9.95 2.87
N THR A 18 -16.37 10.56 3.61
CA THR A 18 -15.69 9.91 4.73
C THR A 18 -16.00 10.54 6.10
N LYS A 19 -16.97 11.43 6.17
CA LYS A 19 -17.36 12.09 7.42
C LYS A 19 -17.81 11.07 8.48
N ASP A 20 -18.60 10.10 8.07
CA ASP A 20 -19.25 9.13 8.97
C ASP A 20 -18.83 7.69 8.70
N ILE A 21 -17.83 7.45 7.84
CA ILE A 21 -17.38 6.12 7.44
C ILE A 21 -15.89 6.13 7.12
N PRO A 22 -15.11 5.12 7.54
CA PRO A 22 -13.71 4.97 7.12
C PRO A 22 -13.57 4.86 5.61
N LYS A 23 -12.49 5.41 5.04
CA LYS A 23 -12.19 5.39 3.60
C LYS A 23 -12.29 3.99 2.99
N ALA A 24 -11.74 2.98 3.65
CA ALA A 24 -11.75 1.59 3.19
C ALA A 24 -13.17 0.97 3.11
N LEU A 25 -14.16 1.57 3.78
CA LEU A 25 -15.55 1.13 3.76
C LEU A 25 -16.42 1.90 2.75
N LEU A 26 -15.84 2.77 1.93
CA LEU A 26 -16.58 3.44 0.86
C LEU A 26 -17.14 2.44 -0.13
N ASP A 27 -18.42 2.62 -0.45
CA ASP A 27 -19.11 1.80 -1.45
C ASP A 27 -18.54 1.98 -2.86
N LEU A 28 -18.22 0.85 -3.48
CA LEU A 28 -17.75 0.73 -4.85
C LEU A 28 -18.64 -0.30 -5.58
N ASN A 29 -19.78 0.17 -6.09
CA ASN A 29 -20.76 -0.66 -6.79
C ASN A 29 -21.30 -1.85 -5.96
N GLY A 30 -21.81 -1.55 -4.75
CA GLY A 30 -22.49 -2.53 -3.89
C GLY A 30 -21.59 -3.30 -2.91
N LYS A 31 -20.26 -3.16 -3.02
CA LYS A 31 -19.29 -3.66 -2.03
C LYS A 31 -18.33 -2.55 -1.65
N SER A 32 -17.88 -2.51 -0.40
CA SER A 32 -16.83 -1.58 -0.01
C SER A 32 -15.48 -1.93 -0.63
N ILE A 33 -14.54 -0.97 -0.65
CA ILE A 33 -13.15 -1.20 -1.07
C ILE A 33 -12.58 -2.40 -0.31
N LEU A 34 -12.75 -2.41 1.02
CA LEU A 34 -12.24 -3.47 1.90
C LEU A 34 -12.87 -4.83 1.59
N GLU A 35 -14.20 -4.90 1.37
CA GLU A 35 -14.87 -6.15 0.99
C GLU A 35 -14.35 -6.71 -0.33
N ARG A 36 -14.07 -5.84 -1.31
CA ARG A 36 -13.48 -6.24 -2.58
C ARG A 36 -12.09 -6.83 -2.41
N GLN A 37 -11.22 -6.15 -1.63
CA GLN A 37 -9.89 -6.65 -1.33
C GLN A 37 -9.94 -8.00 -0.62
N ILE A 38 -10.79 -8.15 0.41
CA ILE A 38 -10.95 -9.40 1.17
C ILE A 38 -11.49 -10.52 0.29
N SER A 39 -12.52 -10.25 -0.54
CA SER A 39 -13.08 -11.26 -1.45
C SER A 39 -12.03 -11.75 -2.43
N LEU A 40 -11.28 -10.83 -3.03
CA LEU A 40 -10.21 -11.14 -3.97
C LEU A 40 -9.08 -11.95 -3.31
N LEU A 41 -8.62 -11.56 -2.14
CA LEU A 41 -7.58 -12.29 -1.40
C LEU A 41 -8.00 -13.72 -1.10
N ARG A 42 -9.26 -13.94 -0.67
CA ARG A 42 -9.82 -15.27 -0.38
C ARG A 42 -9.93 -16.13 -1.62
N GLU A 43 -10.35 -15.57 -2.75
CA GLU A 43 -10.40 -16.25 -4.06
C GLU A 43 -9.04 -16.82 -4.45
N TYR A 44 -7.96 -16.09 -4.16
CA TYR A 44 -6.58 -16.54 -4.42
C TYR A 44 -5.92 -17.28 -3.24
N GLY A 45 -6.72 -17.77 -2.27
CA GLY A 45 -6.25 -18.65 -1.18
C GLY A 45 -5.58 -17.92 -0.02
N VAL A 46 -5.62 -16.58 0.06
CA VAL A 46 -5.14 -15.80 1.20
C VAL A 46 -6.27 -15.63 2.20
N ASN A 47 -6.35 -16.54 3.19
CA ASN A 47 -7.48 -16.61 4.13
C ASN A 47 -7.19 -15.96 5.49
N GLU A 48 -5.94 -15.83 5.88
CA GLU A 48 -5.55 -15.19 7.15
C GLU A 48 -5.35 -13.69 6.90
N ILE A 49 -6.39 -12.89 7.18
CA ILE A 49 -6.43 -11.47 6.85
C ILE A 49 -6.55 -10.64 8.14
N PHE A 50 -5.66 -9.66 8.28
CA PHE A 50 -5.69 -8.67 9.34
C PHE A 50 -5.93 -7.28 8.75
N VAL A 51 -6.76 -6.48 9.40
CA VAL A 51 -7.04 -5.09 9.01
C VAL A 51 -6.58 -4.17 10.14
N VAL A 52 -5.64 -3.29 9.83
CA VAL A 52 -5.22 -2.24 10.78
C VAL A 52 -6.21 -1.09 10.66
N THR A 53 -6.93 -0.85 11.75
CA THR A 53 -7.98 0.17 11.86
C THR A 53 -7.54 1.37 12.70
N GLY A 54 -8.18 2.50 12.50
CA GLY A 54 -7.95 3.74 13.26
C GLY A 54 -9.21 4.57 13.36
N TYR A 55 -9.42 5.46 12.39
CA TYR A 55 -10.59 6.31 12.30
C TYR A 55 -11.88 5.48 12.26
N GLN A 56 -12.84 5.79 13.14
CA GLN A 56 -14.15 5.12 13.26
C GLN A 56 -14.06 3.58 13.21
N ARG A 57 -13.12 3.01 13.95
CA ARG A 57 -12.83 1.56 13.98
C ARG A 57 -14.07 0.69 14.24
N GLU A 58 -15.06 1.20 14.96
CA GLU A 58 -16.31 0.50 15.30
C GLU A 58 -17.20 0.21 14.09
N LYS A 59 -16.93 0.84 12.96
CA LYS A 59 -17.62 0.59 11.68
C LYS A 59 -17.08 -0.64 10.95
N HIS A 60 -15.88 -1.11 11.30
CA HIS A 60 -15.28 -2.30 10.73
C HIS A 60 -15.87 -3.55 11.41
N ILE A 61 -16.88 -4.15 10.77
CA ILE A 61 -17.68 -5.26 11.32
C ILE A 61 -17.68 -6.52 10.45
N LEU A 62 -16.79 -6.61 9.46
CA LEU A 62 -16.70 -7.80 8.62
C LEU A 62 -16.26 -9.01 9.43
N LYS A 63 -16.89 -10.17 9.17
CA LYS A 63 -16.63 -11.42 9.90
C LYS A 63 -15.38 -12.13 9.37
N ASP A 64 -14.80 -12.95 10.22
CA ASP A 64 -13.63 -13.80 9.91
C ASP A 64 -12.40 -12.97 9.50
N ILE A 65 -12.22 -11.82 10.12
CA ILE A 65 -11.11 -10.87 9.93
C ILE A 65 -10.50 -10.54 11.30
N GLY A 66 -9.17 -10.53 11.36
CA GLY A 66 -8.43 -10.02 12.52
C GLY A 66 -8.34 -8.49 12.47
N TYR A 67 -8.89 -7.79 13.45
CA TYR A 67 -8.75 -6.34 13.55
C TYR A 67 -7.66 -5.95 14.53
N ILE A 68 -6.79 -5.02 14.12
CA ILE A 68 -5.71 -4.48 14.93
C ILE A 68 -5.88 -2.96 14.98
N PHE A 69 -6.00 -2.41 16.18
CA PHE A 69 -6.26 -0.98 16.36
C PHE A 69 -4.97 -0.18 16.50
N ASN A 70 -4.74 0.78 15.60
CA ASN A 70 -3.75 1.83 15.79
C ASN A 70 -4.39 2.97 16.59
N SER A 71 -4.17 3.01 17.89
CA SER A 71 -4.74 4.05 18.78
C SER A 71 -4.16 5.45 18.50
N ARG A 72 -3.02 5.53 17.84
CA ARG A 72 -2.33 6.79 17.48
C ARG A 72 -2.50 7.16 16.01
N TYR A 73 -3.51 6.63 15.32
CA TYR A 73 -3.72 6.81 13.88
C TYR A 73 -3.75 8.28 13.42
N SER A 74 -4.17 9.21 14.27
CA SER A 74 -4.22 10.66 13.96
C SER A 74 -2.86 11.35 14.08
N GLU A 75 -1.90 10.72 14.74
CA GLU A 75 -0.56 11.26 15.01
C GLU A 75 0.52 10.58 14.16
N THR A 76 0.21 9.40 13.61
CA THR A 76 1.15 8.51 12.93
C THR A 76 0.73 8.28 11.48
N GLU A 77 1.64 7.72 10.69
CA GLU A 77 1.42 7.40 9.27
C GLU A 77 1.48 5.90 8.99
N GLN A 78 1.63 5.52 7.73
CA GLN A 78 1.52 4.15 7.22
C GLN A 78 2.49 3.18 7.89
N LEU A 79 3.76 3.58 8.11
CA LEU A 79 4.78 2.72 8.73
C LEU A 79 4.38 2.33 10.16
N ALA A 80 3.99 3.30 10.96
CA ALA A 80 3.52 3.03 12.32
C ALA A 80 2.25 2.15 12.32
N SER A 81 1.33 2.38 11.37
CA SER A 81 0.15 1.51 11.19
C SER A 81 0.53 0.07 10.84
N MET A 82 1.53 -0.15 9.98
CA MET A 82 2.06 -1.49 9.72
C MET A 82 2.67 -2.11 10.98
N MET A 83 3.42 -1.32 11.76
CA MET A 83 4.18 -1.81 12.91
C MET A 83 3.32 -2.13 14.15
N VAL A 84 2.10 -1.59 14.28
CA VAL A 84 1.17 -2.10 15.31
C VAL A 84 0.75 -3.55 15.02
N ALA A 85 0.86 -4.00 13.79
CA ALA A 85 0.61 -5.37 13.36
C ALA A 85 1.88 -6.25 13.34
N ARG A 86 3.05 -5.79 13.83
CA ARG A 86 4.35 -6.47 13.69
C ARG A 86 4.36 -7.91 14.18
N THR A 87 3.56 -8.26 15.21
CA THR A 87 3.45 -9.63 15.70
C THR A 87 2.76 -10.60 14.73
N LYS A 88 2.18 -10.08 13.65
CA LYS A 88 1.57 -10.86 12.55
C LYS A 88 2.47 -10.94 11.32
N ILE A 89 3.58 -10.18 11.30
CA ILE A 89 4.55 -10.12 10.20
C ILE A 89 5.70 -11.09 10.48
N PHE A 90 5.56 -12.37 10.09
CA PHE A 90 6.60 -13.38 10.34
C PHE A 90 6.68 -14.52 9.31
N ASP A 91 5.74 -14.63 8.40
CA ASP A 91 5.70 -15.59 7.30
C ASP A 91 5.68 -14.86 5.94
N ASP A 92 5.16 -15.52 4.90
CA ASP A 92 4.80 -14.83 3.66
C ASP A 92 3.66 -13.86 3.94
N ILE A 93 3.92 -12.59 3.70
CA ILE A 93 3.02 -11.48 4.03
C ILE A 93 2.72 -10.66 2.78
N LEU A 94 1.45 -10.28 2.63
CA LEU A 94 1.04 -9.16 1.79
C LEU A 94 0.68 -7.97 2.69
N VAL A 95 1.32 -6.82 2.50
CA VAL A 95 0.87 -5.54 3.07
C VAL A 95 0.19 -4.77 1.95
N ILE A 96 -1.04 -4.29 2.21
CA ILE A 96 -1.89 -3.68 1.19
C ILE A 96 -2.48 -2.38 1.77
N PHE A 97 -2.44 -1.30 0.99
CA PHE A 97 -3.16 -0.07 1.36
C PHE A 97 -4.67 -0.28 1.26
N GLY A 98 -5.40 0.18 2.27
CA GLY A 98 -6.86 0.01 2.37
C GLY A 98 -7.68 0.95 1.45
N ASP A 99 -7.01 1.77 0.65
CA ASP A 99 -7.62 2.76 -0.24
C ASP A 99 -7.39 2.46 -1.73
N ILE A 100 -6.82 1.32 -2.04
CA ILE A 100 -6.65 0.85 -3.41
C ILE A 100 -7.65 -0.25 -3.75
N VAL A 101 -8.03 -0.30 -5.00
CA VAL A 101 -8.78 -1.42 -5.58
C VAL A 101 -8.04 -1.92 -6.81
N PHE A 102 -7.96 -3.23 -6.97
CA PHE A 102 -7.22 -3.88 -8.05
C PHE A 102 -7.87 -5.21 -8.43
N ASP A 103 -7.57 -5.71 -9.63
CA ASP A 103 -8.12 -6.96 -10.15
C ASP A 103 -7.26 -8.20 -9.83
N GLY A 104 -7.79 -9.39 -10.13
CA GLY A 104 -7.13 -10.66 -9.88
C GLY A 104 -5.84 -10.85 -10.66
N GLN A 105 -5.70 -10.24 -11.84
CA GLN A 105 -4.49 -10.30 -12.65
C GLN A 105 -3.31 -9.69 -11.90
N ILE A 106 -3.52 -8.55 -11.24
CA ILE A 106 -2.48 -7.90 -10.42
C ILE A 106 -2.12 -8.78 -9.22
N LEU A 107 -3.13 -9.30 -8.50
CA LEU A 107 -2.86 -10.18 -7.34
C LEU A 107 -2.06 -11.43 -7.75
N GLN A 108 -2.41 -12.06 -8.87
CA GLN A 108 -1.69 -13.21 -9.39
C GLN A 108 -0.22 -12.91 -9.68
N GLN A 109 0.08 -11.74 -10.27
CA GLN A 109 1.46 -11.30 -10.54
C GLN A 109 2.24 -11.11 -9.24
N ILE A 110 1.60 -10.53 -8.20
CA ILE A 110 2.23 -10.33 -6.90
C ILE A 110 2.51 -11.66 -6.20
N LEU A 111 1.56 -12.58 -6.24
CA LEU A 111 1.70 -13.89 -5.61
C LEU A 111 2.80 -14.74 -6.26
N ALA A 112 3.07 -14.54 -7.55
CA ALA A 112 4.09 -15.27 -8.30
C ALA A 112 5.54 -14.85 -8.00
N SER A 113 5.79 -13.74 -7.29
CA SER A 113 7.16 -13.35 -6.91
C SER A 113 7.70 -14.25 -5.80
N ASP A 114 8.95 -14.68 -5.91
CA ASP A 114 9.69 -15.44 -4.89
C ASP A 114 10.75 -14.59 -4.16
N ASP A 115 10.76 -13.28 -4.43
CA ASP A 115 11.73 -12.36 -3.85
C ASP A 115 11.44 -12.11 -2.36
N ASP A 116 12.50 -11.82 -1.58
CA ASP A 116 12.37 -11.55 -0.14
C ASP A 116 11.53 -10.31 0.16
N ILE A 117 11.74 -9.24 -0.60
CA ILE A 117 10.97 -8.00 -0.53
C ILE A 117 10.65 -7.56 -1.96
N ALA A 118 9.38 -7.58 -2.31
CA ALA A 118 8.91 -7.15 -3.62
C ALA A 118 7.74 -6.17 -3.48
N ILE A 119 7.66 -5.19 -4.38
CA ILE A 119 6.61 -4.17 -4.38
C ILE A 119 5.95 -4.05 -5.75
N ALA A 120 4.64 -3.87 -5.76
CA ALA A 120 3.86 -3.70 -6.98
C ALA A 120 4.06 -2.29 -7.56
N ILE A 121 4.38 -2.22 -8.86
CA ILE A 121 4.73 -0.98 -9.55
C ILE A 121 3.98 -0.88 -10.88
N ASP A 122 3.33 0.25 -11.09
CA ASP A 122 2.77 0.62 -12.39
C ASP A 122 3.80 1.42 -13.20
N LEU A 123 4.22 0.88 -14.34
CA LEU A 123 5.13 1.58 -15.27
C LEU A 123 4.39 2.54 -16.21
N ASP A 124 3.08 2.37 -16.35
CA ASP A 124 2.19 3.22 -17.15
C ASP A 124 1.48 4.31 -16.33
N TRP A 125 1.89 4.47 -15.08
CA TRP A 125 1.27 5.31 -14.04
C TRP A 125 0.88 6.73 -14.50
N GLU A 126 1.70 7.37 -15.34
CA GLU A 126 1.43 8.74 -15.78
C GLU A 126 0.11 8.89 -16.54
N LYS A 127 -0.33 7.83 -17.22
CA LYS A 127 -1.59 7.83 -17.97
C LYS A 127 -2.79 8.00 -17.04
N SER A 128 -2.74 7.43 -15.85
CA SER A 128 -3.82 7.50 -14.86
C SER A 128 -4.06 8.93 -14.37
N TYR A 129 -3.00 9.75 -14.29
CA TYR A 129 -3.08 11.13 -13.81
C TYR A 129 -3.73 12.12 -14.79
N ASN A 130 -3.87 11.75 -16.06
CA ASN A 130 -4.62 12.57 -17.02
C ASN A 130 -6.11 12.69 -16.63
N GLU A 131 -6.62 11.72 -15.88
CA GLU A 131 -7.99 11.65 -15.38
C GLU A 131 -8.12 12.03 -13.89
N ARG A 132 -7.04 12.48 -13.25
CA ARG A 132 -6.96 12.79 -11.81
C ARG A 132 -6.52 14.26 -11.56
N PRO A 133 -7.28 15.26 -11.99
CA PRO A 133 -6.87 16.67 -11.92
C PRO A 133 -6.68 17.16 -10.47
N ASP A 134 -7.37 16.56 -9.50
CA ASP A 134 -7.30 16.93 -8.09
C ASP A 134 -6.18 16.18 -7.32
N ASN A 135 -5.46 15.28 -7.99
CA ASN A 135 -4.35 14.52 -7.42
C ASN A 135 -3.10 14.71 -8.31
N PRO A 136 -2.22 15.65 -7.97
CA PRO A 136 -1.10 15.99 -8.83
C PRO A 136 -0.03 14.87 -8.85
N LYS A 137 0.56 14.62 -10.02
CA LYS A 137 1.67 13.66 -10.22
C LYS A 137 2.85 13.83 -9.25
N THR A 138 2.99 15.01 -8.63
CA THR A 138 4.04 15.29 -7.66
C THR A 138 3.86 14.56 -6.34
N LEU A 139 2.65 14.06 -6.05
CA LEU A 139 2.34 13.29 -4.85
C LEU A 139 2.53 11.78 -5.05
N ALA A 140 2.72 11.32 -6.28
CA ALA A 140 2.98 9.91 -6.57
C ALA A 140 4.23 9.40 -5.84
N ASP A 141 4.12 8.25 -5.20
CA ASP A 141 5.25 7.55 -4.61
C ASP A 141 6.02 6.82 -5.74
N LYS A 142 7.02 7.54 -6.29
CA LYS A 142 7.77 7.11 -7.48
C LYS A 142 8.88 6.15 -7.12
N VAL A 143 9.16 5.24 -8.03
CA VAL A 143 10.19 4.22 -7.92
C VAL A 143 11.13 4.30 -9.10
N LEU A 144 12.42 4.49 -8.83
CA LEU A 144 13.47 4.39 -9.84
C LEU A 144 13.97 2.95 -9.92
N ILE A 145 13.86 2.38 -11.10
CA ILE A 145 14.24 0.99 -11.38
C ILE A 145 15.41 0.97 -12.34
N ASP A 146 16.45 0.20 -12.04
CA ASP A 146 17.48 -0.20 -12.99
C ASP A 146 17.46 -1.71 -13.18
N ARG A 147 17.12 -2.14 -14.40
CA ARG A 147 16.96 -3.56 -14.76
C ARG A 147 15.92 -4.26 -13.88
N LYS A 148 16.35 -4.99 -12.84
CA LYS A 148 15.48 -5.78 -11.95
C LYS A 148 15.52 -5.32 -10.49
N LYS A 149 16.16 -4.18 -10.18
CA LYS A 149 16.30 -3.69 -8.81
C LYS A 149 15.76 -2.28 -8.68
N ILE A 150 15.24 -1.99 -7.51
CA ILE A 150 14.84 -0.65 -7.14
C ILE A 150 16.06 0.08 -6.58
N LEU A 151 16.36 1.24 -7.15
CA LEU A 151 17.47 2.10 -6.72
C LEU A 151 17.02 3.19 -5.75
N GLN A 152 15.80 3.69 -5.94
CA GLN A 152 15.24 4.76 -5.14
C GLN A 152 13.71 4.67 -5.11
N ILE A 153 13.11 5.04 -3.98
CA ILE A 153 11.67 5.19 -3.82
C ILE A 153 11.36 6.47 -3.03
N SER A 154 10.62 7.41 -3.62
CA SER A 154 10.22 8.67 -3.00
C SER A 154 9.33 9.46 -3.94
N ALA A 155 8.51 10.37 -3.44
CA ALA A 155 7.80 11.35 -4.28
C ALA A 155 8.75 12.25 -5.09
N LYS A 156 10.01 12.40 -4.66
CA LYS A 156 11.04 13.29 -5.26
C LYS A 156 11.97 12.59 -6.25
N VAL A 157 11.73 11.34 -6.62
CA VAL A 157 12.54 10.61 -7.59
C VAL A 157 12.65 11.39 -8.89
N LYS A 158 13.89 11.54 -9.39
CA LYS A 158 14.18 12.11 -10.69
C LYS A 158 14.92 11.07 -11.53
N SER A 159 14.58 10.96 -12.81
CA SER A 159 15.35 10.15 -13.75
C SER A 159 16.79 10.64 -13.80
N LEU A 160 17.72 9.72 -13.64
CA LEU A 160 19.11 9.94 -14.02
C LEU A 160 19.18 9.45 -15.47
N ASP A 161 19.51 10.27 -16.44
CA ASP A 161 19.54 9.99 -17.90
C ASP A 161 20.38 8.75 -18.31
N MET A 162 20.04 7.58 -17.76
CA MET A 162 20.68 6.30 -18.09
C MET A 162 19.73 5.41 -18.89
N LYS A 163 20.22 4.85 -20.00
CA LYS A 163 19.47 4.06 -21.01
C LYS A 163 18.62 2.89 -20.47
N ASN A 164 18.84 2.44 -19.22
CA ASN A 164 18.17 1.26 -18.65
C ASN A 164 17.28 1.59 -17.43
N GLN A 165 17.10 2.88 -17.11
CA GLN A 165 16.29 3.28 -15.97
C GLN A 165 14.85 3.55 -16.38
N GLN A 166 13.94 3.12 -15.52
CA GLN A 166 12.51 3.37 -15.64
C GLN A 166 11.99 3.98 -14.34
N ILE A 167 10.97 4.81 -14.44
CA ILE A 167 10.23 5.32 -13.29
C ILE A 167 8.83 4.73 -13.34
N GLY A 168 8.43 4.09 -12.23
CA GLY A 168 7.07 3.64 -12.01
C GLY A 168 6.47 4.27 -10.75
N GLU A 169 5.20 4.00 -10.48
CA GLU A 169 4.49 4.37 -9.27
C GLU A 169 4.29 3.13 -8.38
N PHE A 170 4.58 3.26 -7.09
CA PHE A 170 4.29 2.23 -6.10
C PHE A 170 2.79 2.21 -5.79
N LEU A 171 2.16 1.03 -5.90
CA LEU A 171 0.73 0.87 -5.70
C LEU A 171 0.28 0.81 -4.24
N GLY A 172 1.19 0.70 -3.30
CA GLY A 172 0.83 0.41 -1.92
C GLY A 172 0.64 -1.09 -1.64
N ILE A 173 1.28 -1.98 -2.41
CA ILE A 173 1.29 -3.43 -2.17
C ILE A 173 2.72 -3.92 -2.05
N ILE A 174 3.03 -4.55 -0.90
CA ILE A 174 4.33 -5.15 -0.60
C ILE A 174 4.13 -6.64 -0.37
N LYS A 175 4.93 -7.48 -1.02
CA LYS A 175 5.08 -8.89 -0.69
C LYS A 175 6.38 -9.11 0.05
N LEU A 176 6.31 -9.82 1.17
CA LEU A 176 7.45 -10.20 2.00
C LEU A 176 7.51 -11.71 2.11
N SER A 177 8.69 -12.31 1.90
CA SER A 177 8.99 -13.66 2.32
C SER A 177 9.16 -13.73 3.85
N PRO A 178 9.29 -14.92 4.45
CA PRO A 178 9.67 -15.04 5.87
C PRO A 178 10.98 -14.32 6.20
N ASN A 179 11.94 -14.28 5.28
CA ASN A 179 13.20 -13.54 5.45
C ASN A 179 12.99 -12.04 5.30
N GLY A 180 12.24 -11.59 4.29
CA GLY A 180 11.88 -10.18 4.10
C GLY A 180 11.11 -9.61 5.30
N SER A 181 10.21 -10.41 5.87
CA SER A 181 9.48 -10.06 7.11
C SER A 181 10.44 -9.82 8.28
N LYS A 182 11.44 -10.68 8.48
CA LYS A 182 12.47 -10.50 9.52
C LYS A 182 13.32 -9.26 9.28
N ILE A 183 13.72 -9.02 8.02
CA ILE A 183 14.57 -7.87 7.65
C ILE A 183 13.85 -6.56 8.00
N ILE A 184 12.62 -6.37 7.54
CA ILE A 184 11.89 -5.11 7.75
C ILE A 184 11.58 -4.88 9.24
N ILE A 185 11.17 -5.91 9.97
CA ILE A 185 10.88 -5.80 11.40
C ILE A 185 12.15 -5.45 12.18
N LYS A 186 13.25 -6.16 11.93
CA LYS A 186 14.53 -5.91 12.60
C LYS A 186 15.02 -4.47 12.34
N LYS A 187 14.95 -4.00 11.09
CA LYS A 187 15.33 -2.63 10.74
C LYS A 187 14.48 -1.61 11.49
N TYR A 188 13.16 -1.80 11.53
CA TYR A 188 12.28 -0.90 12.28
C TYR A 188 12.61 -0.90 13.78
N GLU A 189 12.83 -2.05 14.40
CA GLU A 189 13.18 -2.14 15.84
C GLU A 189 14.53 -1.49 16.17
N GLU A 190 15.50 -1.51 15.25
CA GLU A 190 16.75 -0.79 15.36
C GLU A 190 16.52 0.73 15.33
N LEU A 191 15.71 1.20 14.38
CA LEU A 191 15.35 2.61 14.24
C LEU A 191 14.51 3.11 15.43
N GLU A 192 13.54 2.33 15.90
CA GLU A 192 12.69 2.65 17.06
C GLU A 192 13.54 2.92 18.32
N LYS A 193 14.71 2.28 18.45
CA LYS A 193 15.62 2.44 19.61
C LYS A 193 16.61 3.58 19.47
N SER A 194 17.00 3.92 18.25
CA SER A 194 18.18 4.78 18.03
C SER A 194 17.92 6.03 17.18
N HIS A 195 16.85 6.04 16.37
CA HIS A 195 16.61 7.14 15.46
C HIS A 195 15.92 8.31 16.16
N ILE A 196 16.42 9.53 15.93
CA ILE A 196 15.86 10.78 16.46
C ILE A 196 15.77 11.81 15.33
N GLY A 197 14.65 12.51 15.25
CA GLY A 197 14.45 13.58 14.27
C GLY A 197 13.86 13.11 12.96
N LYS A 198 14.20 13.80 11.87
CA LYS A 198 13.67 13.51 10.52
C LYS A 198 14.10 12.14 10.04
N PHE A 199 13.16 11.43 9.40
CA PHE A 199 13.41 10.14 8.79
C PHE A 199 13.03 10.20 7.31
N HIS A 200 14.02 10.21 6.42
CA HIS A 200 13.87 10.45 4.98
C HIS A 200 13.05 11.72 4.69
N ASP A 201 11.89 11.58 4.05
CA ASP A 201 11.01 12.71 3.74
C ASP A 201 10.03 13.05 4.90
N ALA A 202 9.98 12.22 5.94
CA ALA A 202 9.12 12.42 7.10
C ALA A 202 9.76 13.25 8.22
N ASP A 203 8.95 13.96 9.01
CA ASP A 203 9.42 14.75 10.15
C ASP A 203 9.91 13.89 11.32
N SER A 204 9.49 12.63 11.39
CA SER A 204 9.95 11.64 12.37
C SER A 204 9.67 10.23 11.89
N LEU A 205 10.24 9.21 12.55
CA LEU A 205 9.96 7.80 12.28
C LEU A 205 8.47 7.46 12.46
N GLU A 206 7.78 8.07 13.39
CA GLU A 206 6.34 7.87 13.64
C GLU A 206 5.46 8.43 12.51
N ARG A 207 5.95 9.46 11.82
CA ARG A 207 5.31 10.09 10.67
C ARG A 207 5.76 9.51 9.34
N ALA A 208 6.57 8.47 9.36
CA ALA A 208 7.10 7.85 8.16
C ALA A 208 6.02 7.07 7.39
N LYS A 209 6.09 7.17 6.08
CA LYS A 209 5.35 6.32 5.15
C LYS A 209 6.07 4.98 4.95
N LEU A 210 5.43 4.04 4.24
CA LEU A 210 6.08 2.78 3.86
C LEU A 210 7.25 3.00 2.89
N VAL A 211 7.17 4.00 2.04
CA VAL A 211 8.28 4.35 1.12
C VAL A 211 9.54 4.78 1.86
N ASP A 212 9.42 5.39 3.03
CA ASP A 212 10.59 5.81 3.82
C ASP A 212 11.37 4.62 4.38
N ILE A 213 10.69 3.59 4.93
CA ILE A 213 11.37 2.38 5.41
C ILE A 213 11.93 1.54 4.24
N LEU A 214 11.25 1.51 3.09
CA LEU A 214 11.77 0.86 1.90
C LEU A 214 13.03 1.56 1.40
N GLN A 215 13.06 2.91 1.38
CA GLN A 215 14.27 3.66 1.03
C GLN A 215 15.40 3.40 2.00
N GLU A 216 15.13 3.34 3.31
CA GLU A 216 16.11 3.01 4.34
C GLU A 216 16.74 1.61 4.13
N LEU A 217 15.91 0.63 3.72
CA LEU A 217 16.41 -0.70 3.38
C LEU A 217 17.33 -0.67 2.15
N ILE A 218 16.97 0.08 1.10
CA ILE A 218 17.80 0.27 -0.10
C ILE A 218 19.15 0.91 0.28
N ASP A 219 19.14 1.96 1.09
CA ASP A 219 20.35 2.64 1.56
C ASP A 219 21.23 1.72 2.40
N SER A 220 20.60 0.80 3.14
CA SER A 220 21.26 -0.28 3.89
C SER A 220 21.70 -1.47 3.02
N LYS A 221 21.61 -1.35 1.68
CA LYS A 221 22.01 -2.39 0.70
C LYS A 221 21.16 -3.66 0.75
N VAL A 222 19.92 -3.55 1.18
CA VAL A 222 18.93 -4.61 1.02
C VAL A 222 18.30 -4.48 -0.36
N ASP A 223 18.29 -5.58 -1.10
CA ASP A 223 17.66 -5.61 -2.42
C ASP A 223 16.14 -5.63 -2.29
N ILE A 224 15.47 -4.73 -3.01
CA ILE A 224 14.02 -4.68 -3.18
C ILE A 224 13.72 -4.83 -4.67
N PHE A 225 12.74 -5.68 -4.99
CA PHE A 225 12.44 -6.05 -6.36
C PHE A 225 11.11 -5.44 -6.84
N PRO A 226 11.06 -4.93 -8.08
CA PRO A 226 9.83 -4.44 -8.68
C PRO A 226 8.99 -5.58 -9.23
N ILE A 227 7.70 -5.62 -8.91
CA ILE A 227 6.70 -6.41 -9.62
C ILE A 227 5.97 -5.43 -10.55
N SER A 228 6.38 -5.40 -11.83
CA SER A 228 5.69 -4.60 -12.84
C SER A 228 4.32 -5.20 -13.09
N ILE A 229 3.27 -4.46 -12.75
CA ILE A 229 1.90 -4.93 -12.87
C ILE A 229 1.32 -4.63 -14.26
N SER A 230 0.38 -5.47 -14.66
CA SER A 230 -0.59 -5.16 -15.71
C SER A 230 -1.97 -5.63 -15.27
N GLY A 231 -2.97 -4.76 -15.39
CA GLY A 231 -4.32 -5.01 -14.88
C GLY A 231 -5.01 -3.71 -14.52
N LYS A 232 -6.21 -3.82 -13.93
CA LYS A 232 -6.99 -2.66 -13.50
C LYS A 232 -6.74 -2.37 -12.03
N TRP A 233 -6.41 -1.12 -11.75
CA TRP A 233 -6.30 -0.64 -10.37
C TRP A 233 -6.68 0.84 -10.25
N CYS A 234 -7.05 1.24 -9.04
CA CYS A 234 -7.28 2.63 -8.67
C CYS A 234 -6.89 2.86 -7.21
N GLU A 235 -6.22 3.97 -6.95
CA GLU A 235 -6.18 4.59 -5.65
C GLU A 235 -7.36 5.57 -5.54
N ILE A 236 -8.02 5.58 -4.37
CA ILE A 236 -9.24 6.38 -4.14
C ILE A 236 -8.95 7.43 -3.07
N ASP A 237 -8.54 8.62 -3.48
CA ASP A 237 -8.15 9.71 -2.60
C ASP A 237 -9.12 10.89 -2.61
N THR A 238 -9.80 11.07 -3.73
CA THR A 238 -10.72 12.18 -3.97
C THR A 238 -12.08 11.66 -4.44
N PRO A 239 -13.16 12.48 -4.39
CA PRO A 239 -14.45 12.09 -4.96
C PRO A 239 -14.38 11.68 -6.44
N LYS A 240 -13.51 12.32 -7.23
CA LYS A 240 -13.30 11.97 -8.65
C LYS A 240 -12.61 10.60 -8.80
N ASP A 241 -11.66 10.26 -7.90
CA ASP A 241 -11.07 8.92 -7.89
C ASP A 241 -12.12 7.85 -7.58
N LEU A 242 -13.05 8.12 -6.65
CA LEU A 242 -14.15 7.21 -6.33
C LEU A 242 -15.06 6.98 -7.54
N GLU A 243 -15.44 8.06 -8.24
CA GLU A 243 -16.24 7.96 -9.47
C GLU A 243 -15.51 7.19 -10.58
N ARG A 244 -14.22 7.44 -10.76
CA ARG A 244 -13.35 6.73 -11.70
C ARG A 244 -13.28 5.25 -11.37
N ALA A 245 -13.04 4.91 -10.10
CA ALA A 245 -12.98 3.53 -9.65
C ALA A 245 -14.31 2.79 -9.89
N ARG A 246 -15.45 3.43 -9.62
CA ARG A 246 -16.78 2.88 -9.93
C ARG A 246 -16.95 2.53 -11.40
N LYS A 247 -16.45 3.37 -12.31
CA LYS A 247 -16.50 3.09 -13.76
C LYS A 247 -15.61 1.92 -14.17
N ILE A 248 -14.37 1.88 -13.68
CA ILE A 248 -13.38 0.83 -14.02
C ILE A 248 -13.83 -0.54 -13.51
N PHE A 249 -14.44 -0.59 -12.31
CA PHE A 249 -14.84 -1.82 -11.63
C PHE A 249 -16.35 -2.11 -11.71
N GLN A 250 -17.05 -1.53 -12.69
CA GLN A 250 -18.50 -1.68 -12.83
C GLN A 250 -18.96 -3.13 -13.09
N ASN A 251 -18.14 -3.98 -13.71
CA ASN A 251 -18.52 -5.31 -14.20
C ASN A 251 -17.70 -6.46 -13.59
N ILE A 252 -16.98 -6.27 -12.48
CA ILE A 252 -16.09 -7.31 -11.92
C ILE A 252 -16.82 -8.31 -11.01
N ASP A 253 -18.10 -8.06 -10.66
CA ASP A 253 -18.90 -8.92 -9.77
C ASP A 253 -19.99 -9.74 -10.49
N VAL A 254 -19.89 -9.97 -11.81
CA VAL A 254 -20.94 -10.66 -12.62
C VAL A 254 -20.47 -12.03 -13.11
N GLU A 255 -19.56 -12.71 -12.39
CA GLU A 255 -19.32 -14.14 -12.62
C GLU A 255 -19.44 -14.94 -11.33
#